data_fe61f5ad58010b568aaf1684a0022af5
#
_entry.id   fe61f5ad58010b568aaf1684a0022af5
#
_cell.length_a   1.000
_cell.length_b   1.000
_cell.length_c   1.000
_cell.angle_alpha   90.00
_cell.angle_beta   90.00
_cell.angle_gamma   90.00
#
_symmetry.space_group_name_H-M   'P 1'
#
loop_
_entity.id
_entity.type
_entity.pdbx_description
1 polymer ?
#
loop_
_entity_poly.entity_id
_entity_poly.type
_entity_poly.pdbx_seq_one_letter_code
_entity_poly.pdbx_strand_id
1 'polypeptide(L)'
;GNKAIFYYIADGRVDFRQLIRVLADTFHVRIEMKQIGARQEAGRIGGIGPCGRELCCASWMSGFSSVSTNAARVQDVTMNPQKLTGMCGKIKCCMNFEVNAYAEAQRSLPDKEIVLETTAGSYYHFKTDHFQRQITYSTSRHAPVHLVTISSERAFEVIALNKEGQ
;
A
#
# COMPACT_ATOMS: atom_id res chain seq x y z
N GLY A 1 2.16 12.40 38.94
CA GLY A 1 3.08 11.38 38.43
C GLY A 1 4.52 11.80 38.62
N ASN A 2 5.43 10.88 38.87
CA ASN A 2 6.84 11.17 39.16
C ASN A 2 7.74 11.19 37.91
N LYS A 3 7.14 11.10 36.70
CA LYS A 3 7.88 10.98 35.44
C LYS A 3 7.11 11.64 34.29
N ALA A 4 7.80 12.41 33.45
CA ALA A 4 7.31 12.92 32.18
C ALA A 4 8.13 12.36 31.01
N ILE A 5 7.46 11.92 29.95
CA ILE A 5 8.10 11.40 28.74
C ILE A 5 7.79 12.38 27.60
N PHE A 6 8.83 12.94 27.01
CA PHE A 6 8.75 13.80 25.84
C PHE A 6 9.13 13.00 24.60
N TYR A 7 8.24 12.95 23.64
CA TYR A 7 8.46 12.30 22.35
C TYR A 7 8.98 13.33 21.33
N TYR A 8 9.99 12.94 20.56
CA TYR A 8 10.57 13.81 19.56
C TYR A 8 10.90 13.04 18.28
N ILE A 9 11.01 13.79 17.16
CA ILE A 9 11.50 13.31 15.88
C ILE A 9 12.78 14.05 15.55
N ALA A 10 13.76 13.34 15.04
CA ALA A 10 15.00 13.91 14.53
C ALA A 10 15.65 12.95 13.53
N ASP A 11 16.32 13.49 12.52
CA ASP A 11 17.07 12.70 11.53
C ASP A 11 18.43 12.24 12.06
N GLY A 12 18.89 12.81 13.16
CA GLY A 12 20.16 12.49 13.80
C GLY A 12 20.10 12.54 15.32
N ARG A 13 21.27 12.36 15.93
CA ARG A 13 21.41 12.42 17.38
C ARG A 13 21.32 13.87 17.87
N VAL A 14 20.38 14.13 18.79
CA VAL A 14 20.19 15.44 19.43
C VAL A 14 20.67 15.41 20.87
N ASP A 15 21.35 16.48 21.30
CA ASP A 15 21.79 16.66 22.69
C ASP A 15 20.71 17.41 23.50
N PHE A 16 20.08 16.70 24.41
CA PHE A 16 19.01 17.23 25.26
C PHE A 16 19.46 17.56 26.69
N ARG A 17 20.72 17.48 27.00
CA ARG A 17 21.22 17.63 28.41
C ARG A 17 20.74 18.93 29.07
N GLN A 18 20.85 20.04 28.36
CA GLN A 18 20.38 21.33 28.87
C GLN A 18 18.86 21.39 28.98
N LEU A 19 18.16 20.94 27.95
CA LEU A 19 16.68 20.92 27.96
C LEU A 19 16.14 20.03 29.08
N ILE A 20 16.73 18.86 29.31
CA ILE A 20 16.33 17.95 30.41
C ILE A 20 16.48 18.62 31.77
N ARG A 21 17.57 19.39 32.01
CA ARG A 21 17.75 20.11 33.25
C ARG A 21 16.67 21.15 33.47
N VAL A 22 16.44 22.00 32.47
CA VAL A 22 15.41 23.05 32.54
C VAL A 22 14.01 22.46 32.80
N LEU A 23 13.66 21.38 32.08
CA LEU A 23 12.37 20.71 32.27
C LEU A 23 12.24 20.05 33.64
N ALA A 24 13.33 19.42 34.14
CA ALA A 24 13.32 18.81 35.47
C ALA A 24 13.16 19.85 36.56
N ASP A 25 13.84 21.00 36.44
CA ASP A 25 13.76 22.11 37.40
C ASP A 25 12.37 22.78 37.37
N THR A 26 11.75 22.84 36.18
CA THR A 26 10.43 23.47 36.03
C THR A 26 9.31 22.58 36.52
N PHE A 27 9.33 21.30 36.18
CA PHE A 27 8.23 20.38 36.48
C PHE A 27 8.45 19.52 37.74
N HIS A 28 9.64 19.55 38.32
CA HIS A 28 10.02 18.76 39.50
C HIS A 28 9.73 17.25 39.35
N VAL A 29 9.90 16.70 38.13
CA VAL A 29 9.70 15.29 37.81
C VAL A 29 10.87 14.73 37.00
N ARG A 30 11.02 13.43 36.97
CA ARG A 30 12.00 12.77 36.13
C ARG A 30 11.62 12.94 34.65
N ILE A 31 12.53 13.51 33.87
CA ILE A 31 12.35 13.75 32.43
C ILE A 31 13.00 12.61 31.63
N GLU A 32 12.27 12.07 30.69
CA GLU A 32 12.77 11.09 29.72
C GLU A 32 12.46 11.58 28.29
N MET A 33 13.48 11.63 27.45
CA MET A 33 13.35 11.95 26.03
C MET A 33 13.27 10.65 25.22
N LYS A 34 12.24 10.48 24.40
CA LYS A 34 12.05 9.27 23.58
C LYS A 34 11.90 9.63 22.12
N GLN A 35 12.85 9.18 21.30
CA GLN A 35 12.76 9.34 19.86
C GLN A 35 11.68 8.38 19.30
N ILE A 36 10.85 8.90 18.41
CA ILE A 36 9.85 8.14 17.67
C ILE A 36 10.02 8.36 16.18
N GLY A 37 9.55 7.40 15.38
CA GLY A 37 9.52 7.54 13.93
C GLY A 37 8.27 8.28 13.44
N ALA A 38 8.34 8.83 12.22
CA ALA A 38 7.25 9.61 11.61
C ALA A 38 5.88 8.88 11.58
N ARG A 39 5.86 7.54 11.44
CA ARG A 39 4.61 6.78 11.52
C ARG A 39 4.03 6.74 12.93
N GLN A 40 4.88 6.63 13.94
CA GLN A 40 4.44 6.65 15.34
C GLN A 40 3.92 8.03 15.73
N GLU A 41 4.55 9.09 15.21
CA GLU A 41 4.05 10.46 15.36
C GLU A 41 2.67 10.61 14.72
N ALA A 42 2.54 10.25 13.44
CA ALA A 42 1.25 10.28 12.74
C ALA A 42 0.16 9.50 13.49
N GLY A 43 0.50 8.34 14.05
CA GLY A 43 -0.42 7.54 14.86
C GLY A 43 -0.84 8.19 16.18
N ARG A 44 0.03 9.02 16.78
CA ARG A 44 -0.31 9.79 18.02
C ARG A 44 -1.13 11.02 17.73
N ILE A 45 -0.83 11.73 16.64
CA ILE A 45 -1.58 12.91 16.20
C ILE A 45 -2.96 12.49 15.68
N GLY A 46 -3.04 11.32 15.03
CA GLY A 46 -4.26 10.86 14.38
C GLY A 46 -4.51 11.55 13.04
N GLY A 47 -5.74 11.43 12.55
CA GLY A 47 -6.20 12.06 11.31
C GLY A 47 -6.82 11.07 10.33
N ILE A 48 -7.16 11.59 9.16
CA ILE A 48 -7.81 10.84 8.07
C ILE A 48 -6.78 10.53 6.98
N GLY A 49 -6.73 9.26 6.57
CA GLY A 49 -5.88 8.82 5.48
C GLY A 49 -6.42 9.20 4.10
N PRO A 50 -5.62 9.07 3.03
CA PRO A 50 -6.09 9.32 1.66
C PRO A 50 -7.20 8.37 1.19
N CYS A 51 -7.51 7.33 1.96
CA CYS A 51 -8.66 6.44 1.74
C CYS A 51 -9.96 6.95 2.38
N GLY A 52 -9.95 8.13 3.04
CA GLY A 52 -11.10 8.71 3.73
C GLY A 52 -11.43 8.08 5.10
N ARG A 53 -10.60 7.13 5.57
CA ARG A 53 -10.76 6.49 6.88
C ARG A 53 -9.72 7.00 7.86
N GLU A 54 -9.97 6.83 9.15
CA GLU A 54 -8.99 7.08 10.20
C GLU A 54 -7.68 6.33 9.94
N LEU A 55 -6.55 6.94 10.33
CA LEU A 55 -5.23 6.33 10.13
C LEU A 55 -5.15 4.96 10.80
N CYS A 56 -4.73 3.93 10.05
CA CYS A 56 -4.55 2.58 10.59
C CYS A 56 -3.63 2.56 11.81
N CYS A 57 -2.58 3.40 11.82
CA CYS A 57 -1.64 3.52 12.92
C CYS A 57 -2.21 4.25 14.15
N ALA A 58 -3.31 4.98 14.01
CA ALA A 58 -4.00 5.64 15.13
C ALA A 58 -5.11 4.76 15.71
N SER A 59 -5.68 3.85 14.90
CA SER A 59 -6.85 3.06 15.28
C SER A 59 -6.50 1.63 15.70
N TRP A 60 -6.24 0.74 14.75
CA TRP A 60 -6.18 -0.71 15.02
C TRP A 60 -4.81 -1.35 14.82
N MET A 61 -3.93 -0.73 14.02
CA MET A 61 -2.64 -1.31 13.66
C MET A 61 -1.55 -0.89 14.66
N SER A 62 -1.07 -1.83 15.46
CA SER A 62 -0.02 -1.60 16.47
C SER A 62 1.37 -2.09 16.03
N GLY A 63 1.44 -3.10 15.15
CA GLY A 63 2.69 -3.67 14.64
C GLY A 63 3.01 -3.15 13.24
N PHE A 64 4.24 -2.69 13.01
CA PHE A 64 4.67 -2.14 11.73
C PHE A 64 5.96 -2.79 11.25
N SER A 65 5.89 -3.38 10.06
CA SER A 65 7.06 -3.80 9.28
C SER A 65 7.33 -2.83 8.14
N SER A 66 8.53 -2.89 7.58
CA SER A 66 8.85 -2.17 6.35
C SER A 66 7.97 -2.66 5.21
N VAL A 67 7.40 -1.73 4.45
CA VAL A 67 6.57 -2.03 3.28
C VAL A 67 7.44 -1.93 2.04
N SER A 68 7.55 -3.02 1.28
CA SER A 68 8.27 -3.03 0.02
C SER A 68 7.40 -2.51 -1.12
N THR A 69 8.02 -1.99 -2.17
CA THR A 69 7.33 -1.60 -3.41
C THR A 69 6.69 -2.80 -4.12
N ASN A 70 7.15 -4.02 -3.84
CA ASN A 70 6.55 -5.24 -4.36
C ASN A 70 5.11 -5.43 -3.90
N ALA A 71 4.78 -5.04 -2.67
CA ALA A 71 3.41 -5.08 -2.17
C ALA A 71 2.45 -4.21 -3.02
N ALA A 72 2.93 -3.07 -3.52
CA ALA A 72 2.16 -2.23 -4.42
C ALA A 72 1.99 -2.85 -5.82
N ARG A 73 3.02 -3.53 -6.33
CA ARG A 73 2.96 -4.23 -7.63
C ARG A 73 1.97 -5.38 -7.62
N VAL A 74 1.96 -6.19 -6.55
CA VAL A 74 1.00 -7.29 -6.39
C VAL A 74 -0.44 -6.77 -6.40
N GLN A 75 -0.67 -5.56 -5.87
CA GLN A 75 -1.99 -4.92 -5.80
C GLN A 75 -2.33 -4.06 -7.02
N ASP A 76 -1.54 -4.10 -8.09
CA ASP A 76 -1.69 -3.26 -9.29
C ASP A 76 -1.79 -1.74 -8.99
N VAL A 77 -1.18 -1.30 -7.88
CA VAL A 77 -1.13 0.12 -7.54
C VAL A 77 -0.01 0.80 -8.32
N THR A 78 -0.32 1.93 -8.94
CA THR A 78 0.66 2.71 -9.68
C THR A 78 1.81 3.15 -8.78
N MET A 79 3.05 3.09 -9.30
CA MET A 79 4.27 3.43 -8.56
C MET A 79 4.43 4.95 -8.32
N ASN A 80 3.36 5.74 -8.46
CA ASN A 80 3.38 7.16 -8.15
C ASN A 80 3.51 7.36 -6.63
N PRO A 81 4.55 8.05 -6.14
CA PRO A 81 4.77 8.31 -4.71
C PRO A 81 3.55 8.92 -4.01
N GLN A 82 2.84 9.85 -4.65
CA GLN A 82 1.63 10.47 -4.08
C GLN A 82 0.51 9.45 -3.78
N LYS A 83 0.42 8.37 -4.58
CA LYS A 83 -0.55 7.30 -4.37
C LYS A 83 -0.05 6.22 -3.40
N LEU A 84 1.27 6.07 -3.28
CA LEU A 84 1.91 5.05 -2.44
C LEU A 84 2.11 5.49 -1.00
N THR A 85 2.40 6.78 -0.76
CA THR A 85 2.75 7.28 0.57
C THR A 85 1.53 7.58 1.43
N GLY A 86 1.64 7.30 2.71
CA GLY A 86 0.69 7.73 3.74
C GLY A 86 1.03 9.12 4.29
N MET A 87 0.25 9.60 5.24
CA MET A 87 0.46 10.90 5.91
C MET A 87 1.82 11.01 6.59
N CYS A 88 2.42 9.90 6.99
CA CYS A 88 3.76 9.84 7.59
C CYS A 88 4.91 9.89 6.57
N GLY A 89 4.66 10.09 5.27
CA GLY A 89 5.66 10.09 4.21
C GLY A 89 6.26 8.73 3.85
N LYS A 90 5.88 7.65 4.54
CA LYS A 90 6.30 6.27 4.23
C LYS A 90 5.23 5.55 3.42
N ILE A 91 5.61 4.47 2.72
CA ILE A 91 4.63 3.65 1.97
C ILE A 91 3.52 3.20 2.93
N LYS A 92 2.28 3.27 2.44
CA LYS A 92 1.07 2.93 3.19
C LYS A 92 1.17 1.53 3.82
N CYS A 93 0.97 1.45 5.12
CA CYS A 93 1.05 0.18 5.87
C CYS A 93 -0.07 -0.82 5.47
N CYS A 94 -1.23 -0.34 5.04
CA CYS A 94 -2.31 -1.20 4.54
C CYS A 94 -1.86 -2.06 3.35
N MET A 95 -0.96 -1.58 2.48
CA MET A 95 -0.44 -2.38 1.37
C MET A 95 0.25 -3.66 1.85
N ASN A 96 1.03 -3.59 2.92
CA ASN A 96 1.67 -4.77 3.48
C ASN A 96 0.67 -5.69 4.21
N PHE A 97 -0.35 -5.10 4.81
CA PHE A 97 -1.42 -5.84 5.47
C PHE A 97 -2.27 -6.64 4.49
N GLU A 98 -2.58 -6.04 3.35
CA GLU A 98 -3.48 -6.62 2.34
C GLU A 98 -2.77 -7.51 1.31
N VAL A 99 -1.42 -7.48 1.21
CA VAL A 99 -0.67 -8.15 0.15
C VAL A 99 -0.98 -9.63 0.01
N ASN A 100 -1.19 -10.34 1.11
CA ASN A 100 -1.49 -11.78 1.08
C ASN A 100 -2.87 -12.07 0.48
N ALA A 101 -3.87 -11.25 0.79
CA ALA A 101 -5.21 -11.39 0.21
C ALA A 101 -5.21 -11.16 -1.31
N TYR A 102 -4.44 -10.17 -1.78
CA TYR A 102 -4.26 -9.94 -3.22
C TYR A 102 -3.48 -11.06 -3.89
N ALA A 103 -2.41 -11.56 -3.27
CA ALA A 103 -1.63 -12.67 -3.79
C ALA A 103 -2.46 -13.97 -3.89
N GLU A 104 -3.35 -14.21 -2.93
CA GLU A 104 -4.27 -15.34 -2.97
C GLU A 104 -5.32 -15.17 -4.08
N ALA A 105 -5.94 -13.99 -4.17
CA ALA A 105 -6.89 -13.70 -5.23
C ALA A 105 -6.26 -13.82 -6.64
N GLN A 106 -5.01 -13.40 -6.78
CA GLN A 106 -4.29 -13.50 -8.05
C GLN A 106 -4.07 -14.94 -8.53
N ARG A 107 -3.96 -15.92 -7.61
CA ARG A 107 -3.82 -17.35 -7.99
C ARG A 107 -5.02 -17.89 -8.77
N SER A 108 -6.18 -17.28 -8.62
CA SER A 108 -7.42 -17.66 -9.31
C SER A 108 -7.66 -16.88 -10.61
N LEU A 109 -6.67 -16.13 -11.09
CA LEU A 109 -6.75 -15.30 -12.27
C LEU A 109 -5.72 -15.77 -13.33
N PRO A 110 -5.98 -15.58 -14.62
CA PRO A 110 -5.02 -15.90 -15.67
C PRO A 110 -3.78 -15.01 -15.58
N ASP A 111 -2.67 -15.52 -16.13
CA ASP A 111 -1.43 -14.78 -16.19
C ASP A 111 -1.57 -13.54 -17.07
N LYS A 112 -1.05 -12.41 -16.60
CA LYS A 112 -1.11 -11.11 -17.27
C LYS A 112 -0.33 -11.06 -18.58
N GLU A 113 0.64 -11.96 -18.77
CA GLU A 113 1.45 -12.05 -20.00
C GLU A 113 0.70 -12.72 -21.15
N ILE A 114 -0.39 -13.42 -20.88
CA ILE A 114 -1.17 -14.14 -21.89
C ILE A 114 -1.96 -13.14 -22.74
N VAL A 115 -1.73 -13.18 -24.05
CA VAL A 115 -2.51 -12.42 -25.04
C VAL A 115 -3.72 -13.24 -25.44
N LEU A 116 -4.90 -12.60 -25.47
CA LEU A 116 -6.11 -13.23 -25.98
C LEU A 116 -6.22 -12.97 -27.48
N GLU A 117 -6.16 -14.03 -28.27
CA GLU A 117 -6.39 -13.97 -29.71
C GLU A 117 -7.87 -14.21 -29.97
N THR A 118 -8.49 -13.34 -30.77
CA THR A 118 -9.90 -13.43 -31.13
C THR A 118 -10.09 -13.10 -32.60
N THR A 119 -11.25 -13.39 -33.15
CA THR A 119 -11.61 -13.01 -34.55
C THR A 119 -11.56 -11.51 -34.79
N ALA A 120 -11.65 -10.68 -33.75
CA ALA A 120 -11.57 -9.22 -33.83
C ALA A 120 -10.14 -8.68 -33.64
N GLY A 121 -9.16 -9.56 -33.32
CA GLY A 121 -7.76 -9.21 -33.11
C GLY A 121 -7.20 -9.64 -31.75
N SER A 122 -5.99 -9.19 -31.46
CA SER A 122 -5.25 -9.53 -30.24
C SER A 122 -5.60 -8.56 -29.12
N TYR A 123 -5.82 -9.08 -27.93
CA TYR A 123 -6.15 -8.31 -26.73
C TYR A 123 -5.08 -8.53 -25.66
N TYR A 124 -4.58 -7.43 -25.11
CA TYR A 124 -3.53 -7.37 -24.12
C TYR A 124 -4.09 -7.02 -22.75
N HIS A 125 -3.59 -7.64 -21.69
CA HIS A 125 -3.97 -7.31 -20.33
C HIS A 125 -3.72 -5.83 -20.03
N PHE A 126 -4.73 -5.14 -19.50
CA PHE A 126 -4.62 -3.74 -19.11
C PHE A 126 -4.78 -3.54 -17.59
N LYS A 127 -5.82 -4.12 -17.00
CA LYS A 127 -6.13 -3.99 -15.57
C LYS A 127 -6.87 -5.21 -15.06
N THR A 128 -6.65 -5.56 -13.79
CA THR A 128 -7.40 -6.61 -13.07
C THR A 128 -8.13 -6.04 -11.86
N ASP A 129 -9.39 -6.42 -11.69
CA ASP A 129 -10.09 -6.36 -10.41
C ASP A 129 -10.02 -7.74 -9.76
N HIS A 130 -9.15 -7.88 -8.76
CA HIS A 130 -8.84 -9.16 -8.13
C HIS A 130 -10.03 -9.75 -7.38
N PHE A 131 -10.87 -8.92 -6.78
CA PHE A 131 -11.98 -9.36 -5.92
C PHE A 131 -13.27 -9.57 -6.71
N GLN A 132 -13.51 -8.76 -7.72
CA GLN A 132 -14.62 -8.98 -8.65
C GLN A 132 -14.33 -10.05 -9.72
N ARG A 133 -13.07 -10.53 -9.77
CA ARG A 133 -12.59 -11.47 -10.78
C ARG A 133 -12.87 -10.99 -12.22
N GLN A 134 -12.64 -9.71 -12.44
CA GLN A 134 -12.82 -9.08 -13.75
C GLN A 134 -11.48 -8.62 -14.29
N ILE A 135 -11.29 -8.83 -15.59
CA ILE A 135 -10.05 -8.44 -16.27
C ILE A 135 -10.43 -7.55 -17.44
N THR A 136 -9.77 -6.40 -17.50
CA THR A 136 -9.90 -5.47 -18.61
C THR A 136 -8.74 -5.68 -19.56
N TYR A 137 -9.04 -5.88 -20.81
CA TYR A 137 -8.11 -6.02 -21.91
C TYR A 137 -8.16 -4.80 -22.82
N SER A 138 -7.06 -4.53 -23.52
CA SER A 138 -6.94 -3.47 -24.53
C SER A 138 -6.44 -4.06 -25.85
N THR A 139 -6.87 -3.49 -26.97
CA THR A 139 -6.32 -3.84 -28.30
C THR A 139 -4.90 -3.31 -28.52
N SER A 140 -4.41 -2.42 -27.65
CA SER A 140 -3.03 -1.91 -27.69
C SER A 140 -2.28 -2.26 -26.43
N ARG A 141 -1.02 -2.67 -26.58
CA ARG A 141 -0.14 -3.03 -25.45
C ARG A 141 0.28 -1.83 -24.60
N HIS A 142 0.27 -0.62 -25.17
CA HIS A 142 0.84 0.56 -24.52
C HIS A 142 -0.18 1.68 -24.25
N ALA A 143 -1.40 1.53 -24.73
CA ALA A 143 -2.43 2.55 -24.58
C ALA A 143 -3.81 1.90 -24.28
N PRO A 144 -4.68 2.56 -23.52
CA PRO A 144 -6.05 2.11 -23.26
C PRO A 144 -6.93 2.35 -24.49
N VAL A 145 -6.91 1.44 -25.46
CA VAL A 145 -7.69 1.52 -26.70
C VAL A 145 -8.66 0.36 -26.75
N HIS A 146 -9.93 0.64 -27.05
CA HIS A 146 -11.00 -0.36 -27.13
C HIS A 146 -11.00 -1.33 -25.95
N LEU A 147 -11.20 -0.77 -24.75
CA LEU A 147 -11.19 -1.56 -23.50
C LEU A 147 -12.41 -2.49 -23.44
N VAL A 148 -12.15 -3.76 -23.18
CA VAL A 148 -13.17 -4.79 -22.96
C VAL A 148 -12.93 -5.43 -21.60
N THR A 149 -13.96 -5.48 -20.76
CA THR A 149 -13.89 -6.13 -19.44
C THR A 149 -14.67 -7.43 -19.48
N ILE A 150 -14.02 -8.53 -19.12
CA ILE A 150 -14.59 -9.87 -19.06
C ILE A 150 -14.35 -10.52 -17.70
N SER A 151 -15.13 -11.53 -17.34
CA SER A 151 -14.89 -12.34 -16.15
C SER A 151 -13.66 -13.22 -16.30
N SER A 152 -13.07 -13.65 -15.19
CA SER A 152 -11.94 -14.57 -15.20
C SER A 152 -12.29 -15.91 -15.86
N GLU A 153 -13.52 -16.42 -15.66
CA GLU A 153 -13.98 -17.64 -16.28
C GLU A 153 -13.97 -17.51 -17.81
N ARG A 154 -14.51 -16.40 -18.34
CA ARG A 154 -14.50 -16.15 -19.78
C ARG A 154 -13.09 -16.00 -20.34
N ALA A 155 -12.18 -15.37 -19.58
CA ALA A 155 -10.78 -15.27 -19.97
C ALA A 155 -10.11 -16.66 -20.06
N PHE A 156 -10.37 -17.56 -19.11
CA PHE A 156 -9.86 -18.94 -19.16
C PHE A 156 -10.44 -19.73 -20.34
N GLU A 157 -11.72 -19.58 -20.66
CA GLU A 157 -12.33 -20.20 -21.84
C GLU A 157 -11.62 -19.76 -23.13
N VAL A 158 -11.41 -18.46 -23.32
CA VAL A 158 -10.71 -17.94 -24.51
C VAL A 158 -9.26 -18.46 -24.56
N ILE A 159 -8.57 -18.48 -23.42
CA ILE A 159 -7.20 -19.04 -23.35
C ILE A 159 -7.19 -20.53 -23.73
N ALA A 160 -8.20 -21.29 -23.30
CA ALA A 160 -8.31 -22.71 -23.67
C ALA A 160 -8.53 -22.88 -25.18
N LEU A 161 -9.47 -22.12 -25.76
CA LEU A 161 -9.72 -22.13 -27.22
C LEU A 161 -8.46 -21.74 -28.02
N ASN A 162 -7.73 -20.71 -27.58
CA ASN A 162 -6.48 -20.29 -28.22
C ASN A 162 -5.42 -21.40 -28.22
N LYS A 163 -5.36 -22.22 -27.15
CA LYS A 163 -4.43 -23.37 -27.09
C LYS A 163 -4.83 -24.50 -28.05
N GLU A 164 -6.11 -24.64 -28.33
CA GLU A 164 -6.65 -25.62 -29.28
C GLU A 164 -6.61 -25.14 -30.74
N GLY A 165 -6.18 -23.90 -30.97
CA GLY A 165 -6.04 -23.32 -32.31
C GLY A 165 -7.37 -22.90 -32.94
N GLN A 166 -8.36 -22.64 -32.13
CA GLN A 166 -9.69 -22.17 -32.53
C GLN A 166 -9.86 -20.68 -32.35
#